data_09abf2261e6d5f080a88a8ea5bf4b596
#
_entry.id   09abf2261e6d5f080a88a8ea5bf4b596
#
_cell.length_a   1.000
_cell.length_b   1.000
_cell.length_c   1.000
_cell.angle_alpha   90.00
_cell.angle_beta   90.00
_cell.angle_gamma   90.00
#
_symmetry.space_group_name_H-M   'P 1'
#
loop_
_entity.id
_entity.type
_entity.pdbx_description
1 polymer ?
#
loop_
_entity_poly.entity_id
_entity_poly.type
_entity_poly.pdbx_seq_one_letter_code
_entity_poly.pdbx_strand_id
1 'polypeptide(L)'
;ITYIKILNQTLLQLIPGESHSAVQEMPVIRRAKEFILEHYRENISLQDVAEFCGVSVSYLSNLFHKQLGISYSKYLLKLRMDEASKLLSIYPDMKIYDVAERTGFITAKHFIAVFKKNFGVSPSSFQKSIK
;
A
#
# COMPACT_ATOMS: atom_id res chain seq x y z
N ILE A 1 -3.33 10.03 8.08
CA ILE A 1 -2.77 8.84 7.46
C ILE A 1 -1.38 8.53 7.98
N THR A 2 -0.48 9.48 7.83
CA THR A 2 0.86 9.34 8.37
C THR A 2 0.83 9.15 9.88
N TYR A 3 -0.07 9.86 10.51
CA TYR A 3 -0.25 9.78 11.95
C TYR A 3 -0.65 8.37 12.39
N ILE A 4 -1.58 7.75 11.66
CA ILE A 4 -2.02 6.39 11.96
C ILE A 4 -0.89 5.40 11.81
N LYS A 5 -0.05 5.58 10.79
CA LYS A 5 1.10 4.70 10.58
C LYS A 5 2.10 4.81 11.72
N ILE A 6 2.33 6.02 12.20
CA ILE A 6 3.23 6.23 13.32
C ILE A 6 2.69 5.53 14.58
N LEU A 7 1.39 5.64 14.80
CA LEU A 7 0.76 4.96 15.93
C LEU A 7 0.93 3.45 15.84
N ASN A 8 0.70 2.89 14.67
CA ASN A 8 0.84 1.46 14.49
C ASN A 8 2.27 1.00 14.74
N GLN A 9 3.24 1.75 14.28
CA GLN A 9 4.63 1.43 14.53
C GLN A 9 4.97 1.49 16.01
N THR A 10 4.44 2.49 16.68
CA THR A 10 4.66 2.63 18.12
C THR A 10 4.07 1.46 18.88
N LEU A 11 2.87 1.04 18.51
CA LEU A 11 2.22 -0.09 19.14
C LEU A 11 3.02 -1.36 18.94
N LEU A 12 3.54 -1.56 17.73
CA LEU A 12 4.35 -2.74 17.46
C LEU A 12 5.62 -2.74 18.30
N GLN A 13 6.19 -1.57 18.55
CA GLN A 13 7.38 -1.47 19.39
C GLN A 13 7.09 -1.77 20.85
N LEU A 14 5.86 -1.53 21.27
CA LEU A 14 5.47 -1.75 22.67
C LEU A 14 5.10 -3.20 22.96
N ILE A 15 5.04 -4.04 21.95
CA ILE A 15 4.74 -5.46 22.15
C ILE A 15 6.05 -6.23 22.19
N PRO A 16 6.53 -6.57 23.37
CA PRO A 16 7.83 -7.20 23.50
C PRO A 16 7.84 -8.66 23.05
N GLY A 17 8.91 -9.03 22.40
CA GLY A 17 9.14 -10.41 22.05
C GLY A 17 8.37 -10.94 20.87
N GLU A 18 7.57 -10.12 20.23
CA GLU A 18 6.74 -10.61 19.16
C GLU A 18 7.43 -10.58 17.82
N SER A 19 7.59 -9.42 17.27
CA SER A 19 8.08 -9.30 15.91
C SER A 19 9.59 -9.23 15.83
N HIS A 20 10.21 -8.71 16.83
CA HIS A 20 11.63 -8.44 16.73
C HIS A 20 12.50 -9.66 16.87
N SER A 21 11.97 -10.74 17.36
CA SER A 21 12.74 -11.98 17.42
C SER A 21 12.86 -12.60 16.02
N ALA A 22 11.92 -12.29 15.14
CA ALA A 22 11.85 -12.95 13.85
C ALA A 22 12.69 -12.25 12.79
N VAL A 23 12.31 -11.07 12.39
CA VAL A 23 12.95 -10.39 11.27
C VAL A 23 13.12 -8.92 11.57
N GLN A 24 14.35 -8.45 11.50
CA GLN A 24 14.64 -7.04 11.62
C GLN A 24 14.58 -6.42 10.24
N GLU A 25 13.86 -5.33 10.09
CA GLU A 25 13.72 -4.68 8.81
C GLU A 25 15.05 -4.14 8.31
N MET A 26 15.43 -4.52 7.09
CA MET A 26 16.67 -4.05 6.49
C MET A 26 16.51 -2.63 5.95
N PRO A 27 17.58 -1.82 5.99
CA PRO A 27 17.49 -0.44 5.49
C PRO A 27 17.02 -0.33 4.05
N VAL A 28 17.37 -1.27 3.19
CA VAL A 28 16.92 -1.28 1.80
C VAL A 28 15.39 -1.36 1.74
N ILE A 29 14.80 -2.23 2.54
CA ILE A 29 13.35 -2.39 2.56
C ILE A 29 12.67 -1.13 3.10
N ARG A 30 13.24 -0.50 4.12
CA ARG A 30 12.69 0.74 4.64
C ARG A 30 12.67 1.81 3.57
N ARG A 31 13.77 1.98 2.83
CA ARG A 31 13.84 2.98 1.77
C ARG A 31 12.89 2.64 0.64
N ALA A 32 12.73 1.35 0.32
CA ALA A 32 11.79 0.93 -0.70
C ALA A 32 10.35 1.29 -0.30
N LYS A 33 10.00 1.03 0.94
CA LYS A 33 8.66 1.35 1.45
C LYS A 33 8.41 2.86 1.43
N GLU A 34 9.40 3.65 1.78
CA GLU A 34 9.28 5.10 1.74
C GLU A 34 9.07 5.60 0.33
N PHE A 35 9.83 5.08 -0.63
CA PHE A 35 9.68 5.45 -2.03
C PHE A 35 8.28 5.09 -2.54
N ILE A 36 7.84 3.88 -2.22
CA ILE A 36 6.52 3.43 -2.65
C ILE A 36 5.41 4.30 -2.06
N LEU A 37 5.54 4.66 -0.80
CA LEU A 37 4.54 5.51 -0.15
C LEU A 37 4.46 6.88 -0.79
N GLU A 38 5.59 7.42 -1.24
CA GLU A 38 5.59 8.73 -1.89
C GLU A 38 5.09 8.69 -3.32
N HIS A 39 5.22 7.54 -4.00
CA HIS A 39 4.98 7.44 -5.44
C HIS A 39 3.89 6.45 -5.84
N TYR A 40 3.12 5.93 -4.89
CA TYR A 40 2.14 4.88 -5.22
C TYR A 40 1.06 5.34 -6.19
N ARG A 41 0.87 6.65 -6.31
CA ARG A 41 -0.11 7.21 -7.25
C ARG A 41 0.39 7.17 -8.67
N GLU A 42 1.68 6.96 -8.85
CA GLU A 42 2.31 6.90 -10.16
C GLU A 42 2.45 5.46 -10.60
N ASN A 43 2.72 5.28 -11.89
CA ASN A 43 2.93 3.94 -12.43
C ASN A 43 4.38 3.52 -12.15
N ILE A 44 4.63 3.11 -10.90
CA ILE A 44 5.98 2.71 -10.50
C ILE A 44 6.17 1.21 -10.65
N SER A 45 7.32 0.83 -11.19
CA SER A 45 7.69 -0.58 -11.34
C SER A 45 8.67 -1.00 -10.25
N LEU A 46 8.85 -2.29 -10.10
CA LEU A 46 9.86 -2.80 -9.18
C LEU A 46 11.24 -2.31 -9.56
N GLN A 47 11.48 -2.15 -10.87
CA GLN A 47 12.76 -1.62 -11.35
C GLN A 47 12.98 -0.19 -10.86
N ASP A 48 11.93 0.63 -10.90
CA ASP A 48 12.05 2.01 -10.40
C ASP A 48 12.46 2.02 -8.92
N VAL A 49 11.84 1.16 -8.14
CA VAL A 49 12.15 1.07 -6.71
C VAL A 49 13.57 0.58 -6.49
N ALA A 50 13.99 -0.43 -7.27
CA ALA A 50 15.33 -0.98 -7.15
C ALA A 50 16.38 0.06 -7.50
N GLU A 51 16.14 0.84 -8.53
CA GLU A 51 17.06 1.92 -8.93
C GLU A 51 17.20 2.96 -7.81
N PHE A 52 16.06 3.33 -7.23
CA PHE A 52 16.11 4.28 -6.12
C PHE A 52 16.92 3.74 -4.95
N CYS A 53 16.79 2.45 -4.68
CA CYS A 53 17.49 1.82 -3.56
C CYS A 53 18.94 1.45 -3.89
N GLY A 54 19.35 1.54 -5.16
CA GLY A 54 20.69 1.19 -5.56
C GLY A 54 21.00 -0.29 -5.56
N VAL A 55 19.98 -1.13 -5.82
CA VAL A 55 20.14 -2.58 -5.83
C VAL A 55 19.54 -3.15 -7.11
N SER A 56 19.84 -4.42 -7.39
CA SER A 56 19.27 -5.08 -8.56
C SER A 56 17.80 -5.42 -8.32
N VAL A 57 17.05 -5.57 -9.41
CA VAL A 57 15.65 -5.96 -9.34
C VAL A 57 15.50 -7.33 -8.68
N SER A 58 16.34 -8.28 -9.08
CA SER A 58 16.27 -9.63 -8.52
C SER A 58 16.52 -9.64 -7.02
N TYR A 59 17.50 -8.88 -6.58
CA TYR A 59 17.81 -8.79 -5.16
C TYR A 59 16.63 -8.20 -4.39
N LEU A 60 16.08 -7.10 -4.90
CA LEU A 60 14.96 -6.45 -4.22
C LEU A 60 13.72 -7.35 -4.20
N SER A 61 13.44 -8.04 -5.31
CA SER A 61 12.30 -8.95 -5.38
C SER A 61 12.38 -10.04 -4.31
N ASN A 62 13.55 -10.66 -4.19
CA ASN A 62 13.77 -11.70 -3.20
C ASN A 62 13.67 -11.15 -1.78
N LEU A 63 14.24 -9.97 -1.57
CA LEU A 63 14.23 -9.35 -0.27
C LEU A 63 12.81 -8.96 0.16
N PHE A 64 11.98 -8.51 -0.79
CA PHE A 64 10.59 -8.20 -0.51
C PHE A 64 9.86 -9.41 0.05
N HIS A 65 9.98 -10.55 -0.64
CA HIS A 65 9.35 -11.78 -0.17
C HIS A 65 9.88 -12.20 1.20
N LYS A 66 11.17 -12.09 1.39
CA LYS A 66 11.79 -12.53 2.62
C LYS A 66 11.42 -11.65 3.80
N GLN A 67 11.41 -10.34 3.60
CA GLN A 67 11.16 -9.38 4.68
C GLN A 67 9.68 -9.14 4.91
N LEU A 68 8.86 -9.13 3.86
CA LEU A 68 7.46 -8.74 3.96
C LEU A 68 6.49 -9.89 3.71
N GLY A 69 6.98 -11.01 3.19
CA GLY A 69 6.13 -12.18 2.95
C GLY A 69 5.23 -12.08 1.73
N ILE A 70 5.30 -10.99 0.99
CA ILE A 70 4.47 -10.80 -0.21
C ILE A 70 5.30 -10.16 -1.31
N SER A 71 4.80 -10.24 -2.55
CA SER A 71 5.48 -9.64 -3.68
C SER A 71 5.31 -8.13 -3.67
N TYR A 72 6.16 -7.45 -4.42
CA TYR A 72 6.05 -6.01 -4.62
C TYR A 72 4.67 -5.63 -5.15
N SER A 73 4.18 -6.38 -6.16
CA SER A 73 2.88 -6.08 -6.76
C SER A 73 1.76 -6.16 -5.75
N LYS A 74 1.78 -7.17 -4.90
CA LYS A 74 0.76 -7.29 -3.85
C LYS A 74 0.89 -6.20 -2.82
N TYR A 75 2.11 -5.83 -2.47
CA TYR A 75 2.35 -4.77 -1.51
C TYR A 75 1.80 -3.44 -2.03
N LEU A 76 2.10 -3.11 -3.29
CA LEU A 76 1.62 -1.88 -3.91
C LEU A 76 0.10 -1.87 -3.99
N LEU A 77 -0.49 -3.00 -4.39
CA LEU A 77 -1.94 -3.09 -4.48
C LEU A 77 -2.60 -2.90 -3.13
N LYS A 78 -2.05 -3.53 -2.10
CA LYS A 78 -2.59 -3.40 -0.75
C LYS A 78 -2.54 -1.95 -0.28
N LEU A 79 -1.43 -1.27 -0.53
CA LEU A 79 -1.30 0.14 -0.18
C LEU A 79 -2.36 0.98 -0.89
N ARG A 80 -2.54 0.76 -2.19
CA ARG A 80 -3.54 1.48 -2.97
C ARG A 80 -4.95 1.23 -2.46
N MET A 81 -5.25 -0.01 -2.09
CA MET A 81 -6.58 -0.35 -1.57
C MET A 81 -6.82 0.26 -0.20
N ASP A 82 -5.80 0.25 0.65
CA ASP A 82 -5.92 0.88 1.98
C ASP A 82 -6.19 2.38 1.83
N GLU A 83 -5.47 3.05 0.94
CA GLU A 83 -5.67 4.47 0.72
C GLU A 83 -7.03 4.76 0.10
N ALA A 84 -7.49 3.90 -0.80
CA ALA A 84 -8.81 4.05 -1.40
C ALA A 84 -9.91 3.95 -0.33
N SER A 85 -9.83 2.98 0.56
CA SER A 85 -10.83 2.83 1.61
C SER A 85 -10.85 4.05 2.53
N LYS A 86 -9.69 4.63 2.81
CA LYS A 86 -9.60 5.85 3.62
C LYS A 86 -10.26 7.03 2.93
N LEU A 87 -9.99 7.21 1.63
CA LEU A 87 -10.59 8.31 0.88
C LEU A 87 -12.12 8.17 0.84
N LEU A 88 -12.60 6.97 0.61
CA LEU A 88 -14.05 6.73 0.57
C LEU A 88 -14.70 6.98 1.92
N SER A 89 -13.98 6.70 3.00
CA SER A 89 -14.49 6.92 4.36
C SER A 89 -14.48 8.39 4.76
N ILE A 90 -13.38 9.08 4.42
CA ILE A 90 -13.19 10.47 4.83
C ILE A 90 -14.01 11.42 3.96
N TYR A 91 -14.12 11.10 2.67
CA TYR A 91 -14.80 11.95 1.70
C TYR A 91 -15.96 11.18 1.06
N PRO A 92 -17.08 11.02 1.77
CA PRO A 92 -18.17 10.17 1.27
C PRO A 92 -18.86 10.70 0.01
N ASP A 93 -18.58 11.92 -0.40
CA ASP A 93 -19.13 12.49 -1.61
C ASP A 93 -18.13 12.52 -2.77
N MET A 94 -16.90 12.04 -2.55
CA MET A 94 -15.90 12.01 -3.60
C MET A 94 -16.31 11.05 -4.70
N LYS A 95 -16.12 11.47 -5.95
CA LYS A 95 -16.47 10.63 -7.09
C LYS A 95 -15.53 9.44 -7.18
N ILE A 96 -16.07 8.31 -7.60
CA ILE A 96 -15.29 7.07 -7.63
C ILE A 96 -14.09 7.19 -8.57
N TYR A 97 -14.26 7.87 -9.74
CA TYR A 97 -13.11 7.99 -10.63
C TYR A 97 -12.00 8.89 -10.05
N ASP A 98 -12.37 9.83 -9.17
CA ASP A 98 -11.37 10.65 -8.47
C ASP A 98 -10.58 9.79 -7.48
N VAL A 99 -11.27 8.90 -6.78
CA VAL A 99 -10.60 7.97 -5.86
C VAL A 99 -9.65 7.07 -6.65
N ALA A 100 -10.10 6.57 -7.80
CA ALA A 100 -9.27 5.72 -8.66
C ALA A 100 -7.98 6.45 -9.06
N GLU A 101 -8.12 7.67 -9.53
CA GLU A 101 -6.97 8.46 -9.97
C GLU A 101 -6.01 8.74 -8.81
N ARG A 102 -6.55 9.12 -7.67
CA ARG A 102 -5.72 9.48 -6.51
C ARG A 102 -5.02 8.28 -5.89
N THR A 103 -5.43 7.08 -6.24
CA THR A 103 -4.80 5.86 -5.73
C THR A 103 -3.99 5.12 -6.78
N GLY A 104 -3.77 5.75 -7.94
CA GLY A 104 -2.83 5.23 -8.93
C GLY A 104 -3.43 4.32 -9.99
N PHE A 105 -4.75 4.28 -10.11
CA PHE A 105 -5.40 3.49 -11.16
C PHE A 105 -5.62 4.33 -12.40
N ILE A 106 -5.33 3.74 -13.56
CA ILE A 106 -5.47 4.45 -14.82
C ILE A 106 -6.94 4.63 -15.20
N THR A 107 -7.78 3.62 -14.90
CA THR A 107 -9.20 3.71 -15.21
C THR A 107 -10.04 3.41 -13.97
N ALA A 108 -11.22 4.03 -13.91
CA ALA A 108 -12.16 3.75 -12.84
C ALA A 108 -12.68 2.31 -12.93
N LYS A 109 -12.83 1.81 -14.15
CA LYS A 109 -13.31 0.43 -14.35
C LYS A 109 -12.38 -0.58 -13.69
N HIS A 110 -11.08 -0.43 -13.89
CA HIS A 110 -10.10 -1.32 -13.30
C HIS A 110 -10.11 -1.19 -11.77
N PHE A 111 -10.18 0.05 -11.29
CA PHE A 111 -10.24 0.30 -9.86
C PHE A 111 -11.44 -0.39 -9.22
N ILE A 112 -12.63 -0.23 -9.83
CA ILE A 112 -13.85 -0.80 -9.30
C ILE A 112 -13.75 -2.33 -9.19
N ALA A 113 -13.22 -2.96 -10.24
CA ALA A 113 -13.07 -4.41 -10.25
C ALA A 113 -12.12 -4.89 -9.17
N VAL A 114 -10.98 -4.21 -9.02
CA VAL A 114 -9.97 -4.59 -8.03
C VAL A 114 -10.48 -4.35 -6.61
N PHE A 115 -11.15 -3.21 -6.41
CA PHE A 115 -11.69 -2.88 -5.09
C PHE A 115 -12.73 -3.93 -4.65
N LYS A 116 -13.64 -4.27 -5.56
CA LYS A 116 -14.67 -5.26 -5.26
C LYS A 116 -14.05 -6.62 -4.93
N LYS A 117 -13.01 -6.99 -5.67
CA LYS A 117 -12.32 -8.25 -5.41
C LYS A 117 -11.67 -8.28 -4.03
N ASN A 118 -11.12 -7.15 -3.60
CA ASN A 118 -10.43 -7.07 -2.32
C ASN A 118 -11.35 -6.91 -1.12
N PHE A 119 -12.43 -6.17 -1.26
CA PHE A 119 -13.31 -5.87 -0.13
C PHE A 119 -14.67 -6.55 -0.21
N GLY A 120 -14.97 -7.24 -1.30
CA GLY A 120 -16.24 -7.95 -1.44
C GLY A 120 -17.43 -7.08 -1.80
N VAL A 121 -17.26 -5.75 -1.84
CA VAL A 121 -18.31 -4.82 -2.22
C VAL A 121 -17.71 -3.77 -3.14
N SER A 122 -18.57 -3.13 -3.95
CA SER A 122 -18.10 -2.07 -4.85
C SER A 122 -17.71 -0.82 -4.05
N PRO A 123 -16.87 0.04 -4.64
CA PRO A 123 -16.52 1.29 -3.97
C PRO A 123 -17.74 2.14 -3.64
N SER A 124 -18.73 2.17 -4.54
CA SER A 124 -19.96 2.93 -4.31
C SER A 124 -20.74 2.39 -3.13
N SER A 125 -20.88 1.07 -3.06
CA SER A 125 -21.58 0.44 -1.93
C SER A 125 -20.85 0.68 -0.63
N PHE A 126 -19.53 0.58 -0.65
CA PHE A 126 -18.70 0.82 0.52
C PHE A 126 -18.88 2.27 1.00
N GLN A 127 -18.83 3.22 0.07
CA GLN A 127 -18.98 4.64 0.38
C GLN A 127 -20.35 4.95 1.00
N LYS A 128 -21.41 4.35 0.44
CA LYS A 128 -22.76 4.57 0.96
C LYS A 128 -22.96 3.97 2.34
N SER A 129 -22.31 2.85 2.63
CA SER A 129 -22.45 2.18 3.92
C SER A 129 -21.87 2.99 5.06
N ILE A 130 -20.98 3.92 4.76
CA ILE A 130 -20.31 4.75 5.77
C ILE A 130 -21.13 5.99 6.10
N LYS A 131 -21.96 6.45 5.17
CA LYS A 131 -22.79 7.64 5.40
C LYS A 131 -23.86 7.37 6.50
#